data_ad57581c41c1124990ece820313a3083
#
_entry.id   ad57581c41c1124990ece820313a3083
#
_cell.length_a   1.000
_cell.length_b   1.000
_cell.length_c   1.000
_cell.angle_alpha   90.00
_cell.angle_beta   90.00
_cell.angle_gamma   90.00
#
_symmetry.space_group_name_H-M   'P 1'
#
loop_
_entity.id
_entity.type
_entity.pdbx_description
1 polymer ?
#
loop_
_entity_poly.entity_id
_entity_poly.type
_entity_poly.pdbx_seq_one_letter_code
_entity_poly.pdbx_strand_id
1 'polypeptide(L)'
;MELSVKAWGEMIGKLVEHNGKNLFALSPNTDLSFSPIQIKEKNKLYDFSHLAFQHGLPGLINDSLPGQYGQEYLNDFFVQHFKYQPSVMETLQFIGDNTMGALSFEPSMLNDVKGDGIVLQAKELYEQTKLALSGKADLSLAKIIAISNSAASGARPKAIVGLNHQNKEIFVGKKGENIPDGFTHSIIKFDNLMYGNNRGIATPYEEEKISKTITEHIYAVLAKKCGIIMPETSLIETDDGVHFAVERFDIK
;
A
#
# COMPACT_ATOMS: atom_id res chain seq x y z
N MET A 1 19.31 -8.96 8.92
CA MET A 1 18.34 -7.88 9.21
C MET A 1 17.29 -8.40 10.18
N GLU A 2 16.76 -7.57 11.10
CA GLU A 2 15.73 -7.95 12.07
C GLU A 2 14.62 -6.89 12.09
N LEU A 3 13.35 -7.34 12.10
CA LEU A 3 12.18 -6.49 12.23
C LEU A 3 11.31 -6.99 13.40
N SER A 4 10.87 -6.07 14.23
CA SER A 4 9.80 -6.29 15.19
C SER A 4 8.47 -6.24 14.45
N VAL A 5 7.64 -7.28 14.63
CA VAL A 5 6.31 -7.37 14.05
C VAL A 5 5.30 -7.05 15.15
N LYS A 6 4.48 -6.05 14.92
CA LYS A 6 3.42 -5.63 15.84
C LYS A 6 2.05 -5.79 15.19
N ALA A 7 1.03 -5.99 15.99
CA ALA A 7 -0.37 -5.91 15.56
C ALA A 7 -1.12 -4.97 16.50
N TRP A 8 -1.82 -3.98 15.95
CA TRP A 8 -2.48 -2.90 16.71
C TRP A 8 -1.56 -2.24 17.73
N GLY A 9 -0.25 -2.10 17.39
CA GLY A 9 0.77 -1.53 18.26
C GLY A 9 1.40 -2.50 19.26
N GLU A 10 0.85 -3.70 19.47
CA GLU A 10 1.37 -4.71 20.37
C GLU A 10 2.37 -5.64 19.69
N MET A 11 3.48 -5.94 20.37
CA MET A 11 4.52 -6.83 19.85
C MET A 11 4.00 -8.26 19.74
N ILE A 12 3.93 -8.79 18.52
CA ILE A 12 3.50 -10.17 18.28
C ILE A 12 4.65 -11.10 17.89
N GLY A 13 5.78 -10.59 17.43
CA GLY A 13 6.90 -11.43 17.06
C GLY A 13 8.06 -10.68 16.46
N LYS A 14 9.07 -11.46 16.02
CA LYS A 14 10.25 -10.97 15.33
C LYS A 14 10.44 -11.71 14.03
N LEU A 15 10.77 -10.97 12.98
CA LEU A 15 11.15 -11.47 11.67
C LEU A 15 12.65 -11.20 11.47
N VAL A 16 13.41 -12.23 11.14
CA VAL A 16 14.87 -12.15 11.01
C VAL A 16 15.28 -12.75 9.67
N GLU A 17 16.09 -12.02 8.92
CA GLU A 17 16.79 -12.57 7.77
C GLU A 17 18.14 -13.14 8.22
N HIS A 18 18.34 -14.44 8.00
CA HIS A 18 19.57 -15.14 8.34
C HIS A 18 19.92 -16.16 7.25
N ASN A 19 21.13 -16.08 6.71
CA ASN A 19 21.63 -16.96 5.65
C ASN A 19 20.67 -17.07 4.43
N GLY A 20 20.10 -15.94 4.00
CA GLY A 20 19.17 -15.87 2.87
C GLY A 20 17.80 -16.46 3.15
N LYS A 21 17.44 -16.70 4.41
CA LYS A 21 16.12 -17.19 4.84
C LYS A 21 15.43 -16.17 5.73
N ASN A 22 14.13 -16.05 5.57
CA ASN A 22 13.27 -15.27 6.45
C ASN A 22 12.73 -16.19 7.55
N LEU A 23 13.12 -15.93 8.79
CA LEU A 23 12.74 -16.71 9.96
C LEU A 23 11.82 -15.87 10.86
N PHE A 24 10.73 -16.47 11.33
CA PHE A 24 9.77 -15.78 12.21
C PHE A 24 9.66 -16.47 13.56
N ALA A 25 9.65 -15.70 14.63
CA ALA A 25 9.37 -16.18 15.98
C ALA A 25 8.21 -15.38 16.60
N LEU A 26 7.17 -16.09 17.05
CA LEU A 26 6.06 -15.48 17.78
C LEU A 26 6.52 -15.09 19.18
N SER A 27 6.13 -13.90 19.63
CA SER A 27 6.43 -13.44 21.00
C SER A 27 5.78 -14.35 22.06
N PRO A 28 6.50 -14.74 23.12
CA PRO A 28 5.94 -15.57 24.18
C PRO A 28 4.78 -14.91 24.92
N ASN A 29 4.75 -13.59 24.97
CA ASN A 29 3.73 -12.79 25.68
C ASN A 29 2.47 -12.53 24.83
N THR A 30 2.48 -12.92 23.56
CA THR A 30 1.32 -12.73 22.68
C THR A 30 0.23 -13.74 23.00
N ASP A 31 -0.97 -13.25 23.30
CA ASP A 31 -2.17 -14.08 23.51
C ASP A 31 -2.96 -14.35 22.24
N LEU A 32 -2.64 -13.63 21.16
CA LEU A 32 -3.35 -13.68 19.89
C LEU A 32 -2.83 -14.80 18.99
N SER A 33 -3.74 -15.57 18.41
CA SER A 33 -3.43 -16.58 17.40
C SER A 33 -3.70 -15.99 16.01
N PHE A 34 -2.67 -15.36 15.42
CA PHE A 34 -2.80 -14.70 14.11
C PHE A 34 -2.78 -15.66 12.93
N SER A 35 -2.24 -16.84 13.09
CA SER A 35 -2.11 -17.83 12.01
C SER A 35 -2.28 -19.23 12.56
N PRO A 36 -3.50 -19.64 12.94
CA PRO A 36 -3.74 -20.89 13.67
C PRO A 36 -3.37 -22.15 12.87
N ILE A 37 -3.20 -22.02 11.55
CA ILE A 37 -2.78 -23.12 10.69
C ILE A 37 -1.26 -23.22 10.62
N GLN A 38 -0.56 -22.12 10.43
CA GLN A 38 0.89 -22.08 10.19
C GLN A 38 1.71 -21.86 11.46
N ILE A 39 1.21 -21.08 12.44
CA ILE A 39 1.92 -20.68 13.66
C ILE A 39 1.14 -21.18 14.86
N LYS A 40 1.54 -22.34 15.40
CA LYS A 40 0.80 -23.03 16.48
C LYS A 40 1.48 -22.96 17.83
N GLU A 41 2.76 -22.68 17.86
CA GLU A 41 3.58 -22.74 19.07
C GLU A 41 4.29 -21.42 19.31
N LYS A 42 4.27 -20.97 20.56
CA LYS A 42 5.13 -19.85 21.01
C LYS A 42 6.55 -20.36 21.22
N ASN A 43 7.53 -19.48 21.28
CA ASN A 43 8.95 -19.79 21.50
C ASN A 43 9.57 -20.74 20.47
N LYS A 44 8.98 -20.80 19.29
CA LYS A 44 9.49 -21.59 18.17
C LYS A 44 9.93 -20.68 17.05
N LEU A 45 11.08 -21.00 16.47
CA LEU A 45 11.55 -20.34 15.25
C LEU A 45 10.98 -21.08 14.04
N TYR A 46 10.23 -20.34 13.22
CA TYR A 46 9.60 -20.86 12.03
C TYR A 46 10.41 -20.53 10.80
N ASP A 47 10.65 -21.54 9.95
CA ASP A 47 11.25 -21.42 8.62
C ASP A 47 10.18 -21.78 7.58
N PHE A 48 9.77 -20.79 6.80
CA PHE A 48 8.81 -20.95 5.71
C PHE A 48 9.47 -20.99 4.32
N SER A 49 10.75 -21.29 4.22
CA SER A 49 11.50 -21.34 2.95
C SER A 49 10.86 -22.23 1.90
N HIS A 50 10.07 -23.25 2.30
CA HIS A 50 9.28 -24.10 1.41
C HIS A 50 8.13 -23.36 0.71
N LEU A 51 7.73 -22.18 1.20
CA LEU A 51 6.72 -21.31 0.62
C LEU A 51 7.38 -20.22 -0.25
N ALA A 52 8.05 -20.65 -1.32
CA ALA A 52 8.75 -19.70 -2.21
C ALA A 52 7.83 -18.63 -2.80
N PHE A 53 6.57 -18.98 -3.11
CA PHE A 53 5.54 -18.04 -3.59
C PHE A 53 5.11 -16.99 -2.54
N GLN A 54 5.42 -17.20 -1.26
CA GLN A 54 5.25 -16.28 -0.15
C GLN A 54 6.58 -15.67 0.31
N HIS A 55 7.61 -15.70 -0.52
CA HIS A 55 8.94 -15.17 -0.18
C HIS A 55 9.56 -15.79 1.09
N GLY A 56 9.17 -17.02 1.45
CA GLY A 56 9.58 -17.67 2.68
C GLY A 56 9.01 -17.01 3.96
N LEU A 57 7.90 -16.29 3.84
CA LEU A 57 7.20 -15.65 4.95
C LEU A 57 5.96 -16.45 5.38
N PRO A 58 5.51 -16.34 6.64
CA PRO A 58 4.18 -16.79 7.00
C PRO A 58 3.12 -15.95 6.29
N GLY A 59 1.97 -16.55 5.95
CA GLY A 59 0.91 -15.89 5.19
C GLY A 59 0.47 -14.55 5.75
N LEU A 60 0.36 -14.46 7.09
CA LEU A 60 -0.02 -13.21 7.77
C LEU A 60 0.95 -12.04 7.48
N ILE A 61 2.26 -12.30 7.35
CA ILE A 61 3.25 -11.27 7.03
C ILE A 61 3.29 -11.02 5.52
N ASN A 62 3.20 -12.09 4.72
CA ASN A 62 3.18 -11.99 3.27
C ASN A 62 1.99 -11.13 2.77
N ASP A 63 0.85 -11.18 3.45
CA ASP A 63 -0.33 -10.38 3.15
C ASP A 63 -0.12 -8.86 3.34
N SER A 64 0.91 -8.48 4.10
CA SER A 64 1.32 -7.07 4.28
C SER A 64 2.18 -6.54 3.14
N LEU A 65 2.69 -7.41 2.26
CA LEU A 65 3.48 -6.97 1.11
C LEU A 65 2.60 -6.27 0.07
N PRO A 66 3.17 -5.32 -0.69
CA PRO A 66 2.45 -4.69 -1.78
C PRO A 66 1.95 -5.71 -2.80
N GLY A 67 0.81 -5.44 -3.40
CA GLY A 67 0.39 -6.13 -4.62
C GLY A 67 1.30 -5.80 -5.80
N GLN A 68 1.03 -6.42 -6.96
CA GLN A 68 1.90 -6.30 -8.14
C GLN A 68 2.26 -4.84 -8.48
N TYR A 69 1.27 -3.96 -8.58
CA TYR A 69 1.52 -2.54 -8.87
C TYR A 69 2.41 -1.88 -7.82
N GLY A 70 2.08 -2.07 -6.54
CA GLY A 70 2.82 -1.46 -5.44
C GLY A 70 4.26 -1.96 -5.36
N GLN A 71 4.50 -3.25 -5.63
CA GLN A 71 5.83 -3.82 -5.64
C GLN A 71 6.69 -3.28 -6.79
N GLU A 72 6.11 -3.18 -7.99
CA GLU A 72 6.80 -2.60 -9.15
C GLU A 72 7.13 -1.12 -8.91
N TYR A 73 6.16 -0.38 -8.36
CA TYR A 73 6.37 1.02 -7.98
C TYR A 73 7.52 1.18 -6.97
N LEU A 74 7.53 0.35 -5.92
CA LEU A 74 8.60 0.38 -4.92
C LEU A 74 9.95 0.01 -5.51
N ASN A 75 10.01 -1.01 -6.35
CA ASN A 75 11.25 -1.41 -7.01
C ASN A 75 11.84 -0.25 -7.83
N ASP A 76 11.02 0.43 -8.62
CA ASP A 76 11.47 1.57 -9.42
C ASP A 76 11.85 2.77 -8.54
N PHE A 77 11.08 3.03 -7.48
CA PHE A 77 11.42 4.05 -6.50
C PHE A 77 12.80 3.78 -5.85
N PHE A 78 13.05 2.55 -5.39
CA PHE A 78 14.32 2.19 -4.79
C PHE A 78 15.48 2.26 -5.79
N VAL A 79 15.31 1.75 -7.00
CA VAL A 79 16.31 1.87 -8.06
C VAL A 79 16.62 3.32 -8.38
N GLN A 80 15.62 4.18 -8.43
CA GLN A 80 15.79 5.58 -8.77
C GLN A 80 16.50 6.38 -7.67
N HIS A 81 16.11 6.17 -6.40
CA HIS A 81 16.61 6.96 -5.29
C HIS A 81 17.80 6.33 -4.56
N PHE A 82 17.84 5.00 -4.47
CA PHE A 82 18.86 4.27 -3.71
C PHE A 82 19.79 3.42 -4.58
N LYS A 83 19.51 3.27 -5.88
CA LYS A 83 20.32 2.54 -6.87
C LYS A 83 20.38 1.03 -6.68
N TYR A 84 19.41 0.44 -5.97
CA TYR A 84 19.27 -1.01 -5.83
C TYR A 84 17.78 -1.39 -5.74
N GLN A 85 17.47 -2.69 -5.87
CA GLN A 85 16.13 -3.23 -5.65
C GLN A 85 16.00 -3.68 -4.20
N PRO A 86 14.89 -3.36 -3.52
CA PRO A 86 14.71 -3.74 -2.11
C PRO A 86 14.54 -5.26 -1.98
N SER A 87 15.10 -5.82 -0.92
CA SER A 87 14.73 -7.13 -0.44
C SER A 87 13.32 -7.11 0.15
N VAL A 88 12.75 -8.29 0.40
CA VAL A 88 11.44 -8.41 1.06
C VAL A 88 11.44 -7.77 2.45
N MET A 89 12.54 -7.93 3.18
CA MET A 89 12.71 -7.32 4.50
C MET A 89 12.77 -5.79 4.42
N GLU A 90 13.49 -5.24 3.44
CA GLU A 90 13.55 -3.80 3.21
C GLU A 90 12.22 -3.25 2.73
N THR A 91 11.47 -4.01 1.93
CA THR A 91 10.09 -3.66 1.56
C THR A 91 9.20 -3.53 2.79
N LEU A 92 9.22 -4.51 3.70
CA LEU A 92 8.46 -4.47 4.94
C LEU A 92 8.91 -3.31 5.85
N GLN A 93 10.22 -3.09 5.94
CA GLN A 93 10.79 -1.96 6.69
C GLN A 93 10.37 -0.61 6.13
N PHE A 94 10.31 -0.48 4.80
CA PHE A 94 9.87 0.73 4.13
C PHE A 94 8.40 1.00 4.37
N ILE A 95 7.54 -0.02 4.25
CA ILE A 95 6.10 0.10 4.52
C ILE A 95 5.87 0.46 6.00
N GLY A 96 6.62 -0.16 6.91
CA GLY A 96 6.55 0.13 8.35
C GLY A 96 5.17 -0.09 8.92
N ASP A 97 4.51 0.98 9.33
CA ASP A 97 3.14 1.00 9.87
C ASP A 97 2.06 1.29 8.81
N ASN A 98 2.44 1.58 7.57
CA ASN A 98 1.51 1.92 6.49
C ASN A 98 0.88 0.70 5.78
N THR A 99 0.82 -0.43 6.44
CA THR A 99 0.15 -1.63 5.92
C THR A 99 -1.37 -1.44 5.76
N MET A 100 -2.00 -2.19 4.88
CA MET A 100 -3.46 -2.24 4.75
C MET A 100 -4.15 -2.92 5.95
N GLY A 101 -3.43 -3.69 6.74
CA GLY A 101 -3.98 -4.46 7.86
C GLY A 101 -3.55 -3.93 9.23
N ALA A 102 -3.60 -4.83 10.21
CA ALA A 102 -3.26 -4.56 11.60
C ALA A 102 -1.75 -4.57 11.88
N LEU A 103 -0.95 -5.17 10.98
CA LEU A 103 0.48 -5.34 11.21
C LEU A 103 1.25 -4.04 10.98
N SER A 104 2.34 -3.92 11.73
CA SER A 104 3.39 -2.93 11.50
C SER A 104 4.76 -3.54 11.74
N PHE A 105 5.80 -2.93 11.12
CA PHE A 105 7.16 -3.43 11.11
C PHE A 105 8.13 -2.35 11.59
N GLU A 106 8.97 -2.67 12.57
CA GLU A 106 9.95 -1.73 13.14
C GLU A 106 11.36 -2.33 13.13
N PRO A 107 12.39 -1.48 12.91
CA PRO A 107 12.33 -0.04 12.64
C PRO A 107 11.79 0.27 11.25
N SER A 108 11.03 1.36 11.11
CA SER A 108 10.59 1.85 9.81
C SER A 108 11.64 2.75 9.17
N MET A 109 11.82 2.64 7.85
CA MET A 109 12.66 3.58 7.06
C MET A 109 12.06 4.98 6.97
N LEU A 110 10.86 5.18 7.49
CA LEU A 110 10.12 6.44 7.46
C LEU A 110 10.20 7.24 8.74
N ASN A 111 10.88 6.72 9.76
CA ASN A 111 11.02 7.42 11.04
C ASN A 111 11.68 8.81 10.89
N ASP A 112 12.55 8.96 9.88
CA ASP A 112 13.23 10.23 9.58
C ASP A 112 12.43 11.19 8.69
N VAL A 113 11.31 10.73 8.12
CA VAL A 113 10.45 11.58 7.31
C VAL A 113 9.67 12.50 8.25
N LYS A 114 10.16 13.74 8.36
CA LYS A 114 9.51 14.80 9.12
C LYS A 114 8.46 15.47 8.24
N GLY A 115 7.35 15.80 8.84
CA GLY A 115 6.29 16.60 8.24
C GLY A 115 4.94 15.89 8.34
N ASP A 116 3.95 16.71 8.56
CA ASP A 116 2.56 16.36 8.34
C ASP A 116 2.40 16.03 6.86
N GLY A 117 1.46 15.18 6.52
CA GLY A 117 1.18 14.87 5.13
C GLY A 117 0.86 16.13 4.30
N ILE A 118 0.72 15.98 3.02
CA ILE A 118 0.45 17.07 2.09
C ILE A 118 -0.97 17.02 1.55
N VAL A 119 -1.57 18.18 1.35
CA VAL A 119 -2.86 18.32 0.66
C VAL A 119 -2.58 18.69 -0.79
N LEU A 120 -3.15 17.96 -1.72
CA LEU A 120 -2.96 18.07 -3.16
C LEU A 120 -4.31 17.98 -3.88
N GLN A 121 -4.40 18.48 -5.10
CA GLN A 121 -5.45 18.08 -6.03
C GLN A 121 -5.13 16.72 -6.66
N ALA A 122 -6.14 15.99 -7.13
CA ALA A 122 -5.94 14.67 -7.75
C ALA A 122 -4.93 14.71 -8.90
N LYS A 123 -4.97 15.77 -9.71
CA LYS A 123 -4.01 16.01 -10.79
C LYS A 123 -2.58 16.17 -10.27
N GLU A 124 -2.41 16.89 -9.18
CA GLU A 124 -1.10 17.11 -8.56
C GLU A 124 -0.53 15.81 -8.00
N LEU A 125 -1.35 14.98 -7.35
CA LEU A 125 -0.91 13.66 -6.89
C LEU A 125 -0.41 12.80 -8.05
N TYR A 126 -1.12 12.82 -9.17
CA TYR A 126 -0.72 12.12 -10.39
C TYR A 126 0.65 12.60 -10.90
N GLU A 127 0.85 13.92 -11.02
CA GLU A 127 2.12 14.49 -11.44
C GLU A 127 3.25 14.24 -10.43
N GLN A 128 2.98 14.35 -9.13
CA GLN A 128 3.97 14.05 -8.09
C GLN A 128 4.36 12.57 -8.10
N THR A 129 3.44 11.66 -8.41
CA THR A 129 3.73 10.24 -8.60
C THR A 129 4.74 10.04 -9.75
N LYS A 130 4.56 10.72 -10.87
CA LYS A 130 5.52 10.69 -11.98
C LYS A 130 6.89 11.29 -11.61
N LEU A 131 6.89 12.42 -10.90
CA LEU A 131 8.13 13.07 -10.45
C LEU A 131 8.91 12.20 -9.46
N ALA A 132 8.23 11.53 -8.53
CA ALA A 132 8.84 10.60 -7.58
C ALA A 132 9.52 9.44 -8.31
N LEU A 133 8.85 8.85 -9.30
CA LEU A 133 9.40 7.77 -10.12
C LEU A 133 10.57 8.21 -11.02
N SER A 134 10.57 9.46 -11.45
CA SER A 134 11.67 10.00 -12.27
C SER A 134 12.87 10.51 -11.45
N GLY A 135 12.80 10.45 -10.11
CA GLY A 135 13.84 10.92 -9.19
C GLY A 135 13.99 12.45 -9.13
N LYS A 136 12.98 13.18 -9.57
CA LYS A 136 12.98 14.65 -9.59
C LYS A 136 12.23 15.27 -8.41
N ALA A 137 11.48 14.46 -7.64
CA ALA A 137 10.84 14.94 -6.42
C ALA A 137 11.84 15.03 -5.26
N ASP A 138 11.54 15.86 -4.26
CA ASP A 138 12.21 15.82 -2.97
C ASP A 138 12.07 14.42 -2.35
N LEU A 139 13.13 13.93 -1.70
CA LEU A 139 13.17 12.56 -1.21
C LEU A 139 12.09 12.29 -0.15
N SER A 140 11.79 13.26 0.72
CA SER A 140 10.75 13.09 1.76
C SER A 140 9.37 13.00 1.13
N LEU A 141 9.07 13.88 0.19
CA LEU A 141 7.83 13.84 -0.58
C LEU A 141 7.73 12.56 -1.41
N ALA A 142 8.81 12.17 -2.08
CA ALA A 142 8.87 10.94 -2.85
C ALA A 142 8.59 9.69 -2.00
N LYS A 143 9.09 9.63 -0.76
CA LYS A 143 8.78 8.56 0.20
C LYS A 143 7.30 8.51 0.56
N ILE A 144 6.68 9.66 0.88
CA ILE A 144 5.25 9.74 1.22
C ILE A 144 4.39 9.26 0.04
N ILE A 145 4.71 9.71 -1.17
CA ILE A 145 4.02 9.28 -2.39
C ILE A 145 4.21 7.77 -2.64
N ALA A 146 5.44 7.25 -2.44
CA ALA A 146 5.72 5.85 -2.64
C ALA A 146 4.93 4.95 -1.69
N ILE A 147 4.76 5.36 -0.43
CA ILE A 147 3.93 4.64 0.53
C ILE A 147 2.48 4.64 0.12
N SER A 148 1.94 5.80 -0.20
CA SER A 148 0.55 5.93 -0.63
C SER A 148 0.24 5.01 -1.82
N ASN A 149 1.16 4.91 -2.79
CA ASN A 149 0.99 4.07 -3.96
C ASN A 149 1.26 2.59 -3.71
N SER A 150 2.18 2.24 -2.82
CA SER A 150 2.61 0.86 -2.60
C SER A 150 1.74 0.10 -1.60
N ALA A 151 1.14 0.77 -0.63
CA ALA A 151 0.41 0.13 0.45
C ALA A 151 -0.87 -0.61 0.01
N ALA A 152 -1.46 -0.26 -1.15
CA ALA A 152 -2.67 -0.89 -1.65
C ALA A 152 -2.38 -2.15 -2.49
N SER A 153 -3.05 -3.26 -2.17
CA SER A 153 -2.94 -4.52 -2.92
C SER A 153 -3.56 -4.43 -4.32
N GLY A 154 -3.11 -5.28 -5.24
CA GLY A 154 -3.64 -5.45 -6.59
C GLY A 154 -2.72 -4.93 -7.70
N ALA A 155 -3.12 -5.16 -8.98
CA ALA A 155 -2.28 -4.93 -10.15
C ALA A 155 -2.44 -3.55 -10.82
N ARG A 156 -3.42 -2.74 -10.40
CA ARG A 156 -3.70 -1.46 -11.04
C ARG A 156 -3.19 -0.27 -10.23
N PRO A 157 -2.82 0.84 -10.91
CA PRO A 157 -2.42 2.08 -10.26
C PRO A 157 -3.48 2.59 -9.30
N LYS A 158 -3.09 2.81 -8.06
CA LYS A 158 -3.95 3.31 -6.99
C LYS A 158 -3.12 3.94 -5.89
N ALA A 159 -3.78 4.76 -5.08
CA ALA A 159 -3.17 5.37 -3.89
C ALA A 159 -4.13 5.31 -2.69
N ILE A 160 -3.56 5.13 -1.49
CA ILE A 160 -4.27 5.28 -0.22
C ILE A 160 -4.14 6.74 0.20
N VAL A 161 -5.26 7.39 0.46
CA VAL A 161 -5.31 8.83 0.70
C VAL A 161 -6.41 9.20 1.70
N GLY A 162 -6.36 10.43 2.24
CA GLY A 162 -7.54 11.14 2.70
C GLY A 162 -8.19 11.86 1.51
N LEU A 163 -9.50 11.78 1.36
CA LEU A 163 -10.24 12.47 0.31
C LEU A 163 -11.28 13.41 0.91
N ASN A 164 -11.26 14.67 0.52
CA ASN A 164 -12.34 15.60 0.75
C ASN A 164 -13.33 15.53 -0.43
N HIS A 165 -14.51 15.00 -0.19
CA HIS A 165 -15.52 14.80 -1.24
C HIS A 165 -16.12 16.10 -1.77
N GLN A 166 -16.02 17.22 -1.04
CA GLN A 166 -16.60 18.50 -1.43
C GLN A 166 -15.74 19.23 -2.46
N ASN A 167 -14.46 19.38 -2.18
CA ASN A 167 -13.52 20.14 -3.00
C ASN A 167 -12.52 19.29 -3.79
N LYS A 168 -12.61 17.94 -3.65
CA LYS A 168 -11.74 16.95 -4.33
C LYS A 168 -10.26 17.07 -3.97
N GLU A 169 -9.96 17.70 -2.85
CA GLU A 169 -8.62 17.68 -2.28
C GLU A 169 -8.26 16.31 -1.72
N ILE A 170 -6.99 15.97 -1.85
CA ILE A 170 -6.41 14.71 -1.44
C ILE A 170 -5.32 14.98 -0.42
N PHE A 171 -5.42 14.33 0.73
CA PHE A 171 -4.37 14.32 1.72
C PHE A 171 -3.54 13.04 1.57
N VAL A 172 -2.22 13.19 1.43
CA VAL A 172 -1.26 12.08 1.39
C VAL A 172 -0.35 12.20 2.59
N GLY A 173 -0.37 11.20 3.46
CA GLY A 173 0.40 11.18 4.70
C GLY A 173 0.68 9.76 5.17
N LYS A 174 1.35 9.63 6.32
CA LYS A 174 1.62 8.35 6.95
C LYS A 174 0.37 7.85 7.69
N LYS A 175 0.25 6.53 7.84
CA LYS A 175 -0.75 5.93 8.71
C LYS A 175 -0.56 6.42 10.16
N GLY A 176 -1.66 6.76 10.81
CA GLY A 176 -1.61 7.30 12.18
C GLY A 176 -1.47 8.83 12.25
N GLU A 177 -1.16 9.51 11.16
CA GLU A 177 -1.36 10.96 11.07
C GLU A 177 -2.87 11.23 11.03
N ASN A 178 -3.28 12.26 11.77
CA ASN A 178 -4.67 12.71 11.70
C ASN A 178 -4.92 13.28 10.30
N ILE A 179 -5.85 12.67 9.58
CA ILE A 179 -6.32 13.30 8.35
C ILE A 179 -7.03 14.61 8.71
N PRO A 180 -6.91 15.66 7.89
CA PRO A 180 -7.56 16.93 8.17
C PRO A 180 -9.09 16.81 8.29
N ASP A 181 -9.71 17.72 9.02
CA ASP A 181 -11.16 17.78 9.12
C ASP A 181 -11.82 17.86 7.74
N GLY A 182 -12.87 17.08 7.54
CA GLY A 182 -13.59 17.01 6.27
C GLY A 182 -13.00 16.04 5.24
N PHE A 183 -11.93 15.33 5.59
CA PHE A 183 -11.39 14.24 4.77
C PHE A 183 -11.83 12.88 5.29
N THR A 184 -11.96 11.91 4.39
CA THR A 184 -12.24 10.49 4.69
C THR A 184 -11.12 9.61 4.16
N HIS A 185 -10.78 8.56 4.91
CA HIS A 185 -9.83 7.56 4.41
C HIS A 185 -10.38 6.88 3.16
N SER A 186 -9.65 6.94 2.08
CA SER A 186 -10.09 6.48 0.77
C SER A 186 -8.99 5.80 -0.01
N ILE A 187 -9.39 5.01 -1.00
CA ILE A 187 -8.51 4.49 -2.05
C ILE A 187 -8.92 5.16 -3.35
N ILE A 188 -7.96 5.76 -4.04
CA ILE A 188 -8.17 6.27 -5.40
C ILE A 188 -7.52 5.29 -6.38
N LYS A 189 -8.26 4.89 -7.41
CA LYS A 189 -7.77 4.12 -8.56
C LYS A 189 -7.70 5.03 -9.77
N PHE A 190 -6.50 5.12 -10.35
CA PHE A 190 -6.25 5.98 -11.49
C PHE A 190 -6.67 5.31 -12.80
N ASP A 191 -7.32 6.07 -13.68
CA ASP A 191 -7.80 5.55 -14.97
C ASP A 191 -6.65 5.33 -15.95
N ASN A 192 -5.91 6.35 -16.27
CA ASN A 192 -4.92 6.35 -17.35
C ASN A 192 -3.46 6.36 -16.87
N LEU A 193 -3.18 6.01 -15.61
CA LEU A 193 -1.81 5.91 -15.14
C LEU A 193 -1.18 4.66 -15.75
N MET A 194 -0.46 4.85 -16.85
CA MET A 194 0.36 3.79 -17.47
C MET A 194 1.62 3.61 -16.63
N TYR A 195 1.76 2.44 -16.04
CA TYR A 195 2.93 2.04 -15.29
C TYR A 195 3.63 0.89 -16.01
N GLY A 196 4.91 1.02 -16.27
CA GLY A 196 5.72 -0.08 -16.81
C GLY A 196 5.81 -0.19 -18.33
N ASN A 197 5.92 0.91 -19.04
CA ASN A 197 6.03 0.97 -20.53
C ASN A 197 7.10 0.08 -21.19
N ASN A 198 7.92 -0.64 -20.41
CA ASN A 198 9.00 -1.47 -20.96
C ASN A 198 8.94 -2.95 -20.54
N ARG A 199 7.92 -3.40 -19.83
CA ARG A 199 7.91 -4.77 -19.28
C ARG A 199 6.69 -5.63 -19.62
N GLY A 200 5.99 -5.33 -20.69
CA GLY A 200 4.94 -6.21 -21.23
C GLY A 200 3.66 -6.32 -20.38
N ILE A 201 3.50 -5.51 -19.34
CA ILE A 201 2.29 -5.43 -18.51
C ILE A 201 1.36 -4.30 -18.96
N ALA A 202 1.80 -3.46 -19.89
CA ALA A 202 0.93 -2.55 -20.60
C ALA A 202 -0.02 -3.39 -21.46
N THR A 203 -1.16 -3.82 -20.88
CA THR A 203 -2.31 -4.00 -21.76
C THR A 203 -2.54 -2.65 -22.41
N PRO A 204 -2.49 -2.56 -23.74
CA PRO A 204 -2.75 -1.29 -24.42
C PRO A 204 -4.16 -0.84 -24.03
N TYR A 205 -4.26 0.17 -23.17
CA TYR A 205 -5.53 0.80 -22.81
C TYR A 205 -6.19 1.46 -24.04
N GLU A 206 -5.44 1.57 -25.14
CA GLU A 206 -5.89 2.14 -26.41
C GLU A 206 -7.05 1.37 -27.06
N GLU A 207 -7.32 0.13 -26.66
CA GLU A 207 -8.45 -0.66 -27.18
C GLU A 207 -9.66 -0.74 -26.25
N GLU A 208 -9.55 -0.32 -24.99
CA GLU A 208 -10.68 -0.38 -24.07
C GLU A 208 -11.61 0.83 -24.25
N LYS A 209 -12.71 0.64 -24.95
CA LYS A 209 -13.76 1.66 -25.18
C LYS A 209 -14.49 2.14 -23.91
N ILE A 210 -14.28 1.49 -22.77
CA ILE A 210 -14.96 1.79 -21.50
C ILE A 210 -13.93 1.86 -20.39
N SER A 211 -13.88 3.00 -19.69
CA SER A 211 -13.05 3.18 -18.51
C SER A 211 -13.40 2.17 -17.42
N LYS A 212 -12.40 1.50 -16.88
CA LYS A 212 -12.59 0.51 -15.79
C LYS A 212 -12.95 1.17 -14.47
N THR A 213 -12.50 2.38 -14.23
CA THR A 213 -12.84 3.17 -13.05
C THR A 213 -14.30 3.56 -13.05
N ILE A 214 -14.83 4.00 -14.20
CA ILE A 214 -16.26 4.26 -14.37
C ILE A 214 -17.06 2.97 -14.20
N THR A 215 -16.58 1.86 -14.76
CA THR A 215 -17.21 0.54 -14.62
C THR A 215 -17.31 0.12 -13.15
N GLU A 216 -16.22 0.26 -12.37
CA GLU A 216 -16.21 -0.06 -10.94
C GLU A 216 -17.24 0.80 -10.18
N HIS A 217 -17.35 2.08 -10.50
CA HIS A 217 -18.34 2.97 -9.89
C HIS A 217 -19.77 2.54 -10.21
N ILE A 218 -20.05 2.21 -11.48
CA ILE A 218 -21.38 1.72 -11.91
C ILE A 218 -21.75 0.44 -11.14
N TYR A 219 -20.82 -0.52 -11.01
CA TYR A 219 -21.07 -1.74 -10.24
C TYR A 219 -21.33 -1.46 -8.77
N ALA A 220 -20.59 -0.53 -8.14
CA ALA A 220 -20.85 -0.15 -6.76
C ALA A 220 -22.25 0.48 -6.59
N VAL A 221 -22.67 1.36 -7.50
CA VAL A 221 -24.01 1.96 -7.50
C VAL A 221 -25.09 0.89 -7.69
N LEU A 222 -24.89 -0.05 -8.61
CA LEU A 222 -25.84 -1.15 -8.84
C LEU A 222 -25.93 -2.06 -7.62
N ALA A 223 -24.80 -2.41 -6.99
CA ALA A 223 -24.77 -3.21 -5.77
C ALA A 223 -25.58 -2.55 -4.64
N LYS A 224 -25.41 -1.23 -4.41
CA LYS A 224 -26.22 -0.46 -3.46
C LYS A 224 -27.71 -0.53 -3.80
N LYS A 225 -28.10 -0.38 -5.07
CA LYS A 225 -29.49 -0.49 -5.51
C LYS A 225 -30.09 -1.89 -5.31
N CYS A 226 -29.24 -2.93 -5.33
CA CYS A 226 -29.63 -4.30 -5.00
C CYS A 226 -29.66 -4.59 -3.49
N GLY A 227 -29.46 -3.59 -2.63
CA GLY A 227 -29.48 -3.73 -1.17
C GLY A 227 -28.18 -4.24 -0.55
N ILE A 228 -27.08 -4.30 -1.31
CA ILE A 228 -25.77 -4.65 -0.78
C ILE A 228 -25.19 -3.43 -0.06
N ILE A 229 -24.70 -3.64 1.17
CA ILE A 229 -24.00 -2.59 1.92
C ILE A 229 -22.63 -2.37 1.29
N MET A 230 -22.42 -1.20 0.69
CA MET A 230 -21.18 -0.79 0.04
C MET A 230 -20.66 0.49 0.66
N PRO A 231 -19.33 0.66 0.75
CA PRO A 231 -18.73 1.96 1.09
C PRO A 231 -19.18 3.05 0.09
N GLU A 232 -19.03 4.31 0.49
CA GLU A 232 -19.26 5.43 -0.41
C GLU A 232 -18.23 5.42 -1.55
N THR A 233 -18.71 5.70 -2.76
CA THR A 233 -17.87 5.77 -3.95
C THR A 233 -18.13 7.05 -4.71
N SER A 234 -17.10 7.60 -5.34
CA SER A 234 -17.21 8.78 -6.20
C SER A 234 -16.30 8.68 -7.41
N LEU A 235 -16.57 9.51 -8.40
CA LEU A 235 -15.70 9.74 -9.54
C LEU A 235 -15.01 11.10 -9.36
N ILE A 236 -13.73 11.15 -9.70
CA ILE A 236 -12.92 12.35 -9.70
C ILE A 236 -12.47 12.58 -11.15
N GLU A 237 -12.99 13.62 -11.77
CA GLU A 237 -12.63 14.01 -13.12
C GLU A 237 -11.41 14.91 -13.11
N THR A 238 -10.44 14.60 -13.96
CA THR A 238 -9.24 15.40 -14.22
C THR A 238 -9.00 15.47 -15.73
N ASP A 239 -8.06 16.29 -16.16
CA ASP A 239 -7.69 16.37 -17.58
C ASP A 239 -7.11 15.04 -18.11
N ASP A 240 -6.59 14.19 -17.20
CA ASP A 240 -5.94 12.92 -17.53
C ASP A 240 -6.91 11.72 -17.52
N GLY A 241 -8.16 11.90 -17.07
CA GLY A 241 -9.17 10.84 -17.05
C GLY A 241 -10.14 10.93 -15.87
N VAL A 242 -10.95 9.88 -15.72
CA VAL A 242 -11.96 9.76 -14.66
C VAL A 242 -11.52 8.71 -13.65
N HIS A 243 -11.10 9.14 -12.49
CA HIS A 243 -10.58 8.27 -11.43
C HIS A 243 -11.71 7.80 -10.51
N PHE A 244 -11.59 6.56 -10.01
CA PHE A 244 -12.55 5.99 -9.05
C PHE A 244 -12.03 6.17 -7.63
N ALA A 245 -12.87 6.66 -6.74
CA ALA A 245 -12.58 6.74 -5.31
C ALA A 245 -13.59 5.90 -4.52
N VAL A 246 -13.10 5.20 -3.50
CA VAL A 246 -13.89 4.43 -2.56
C VAL A 246 -13.42 4.68 -1.13
N GLU A 247 -14.35 4.92 -0.22
CA GLU A 247 -14.03 5.04 1.20
C GLU A 247 -13.56 3.70 1.78
N ARG A 248 -12.59 3.77 2.68
CA ARG A 248 -12.10 2.61 3.40
C ARG A 248 -13.05 2.27 4.56
N PHE A 249 -13.47 1.03 4.62
CA PHE A 249 -14.33 0.49 5.69
C PHE A 249 -13.53 -0.11 6.85
N ASP A 250 -12.25 -0.34 6.66
CA ASP A 250 -11.35 -1.00 7.62
C ASP A 250 -10.68 -0.02 8.60
N ILE A 251 -10.89 1.28 8.42
CA ILE A 251 -10.42 2.35 9.31
C ILE A 251 -11.65 3.09 9.85
N LYS A 252 -11.67 3.29 11.16
CA LYS A 252 -12.69 4.07 11.87
C LYS A 252 -12.08 5.33 12.43
#